data_8e4c2ed98e2160009c75a289effb3325
#
_entry.id   8e4c2ed98e2160009c75a289effb3325
#
_cell.length_a   1.000
_cell.length_b   1.000
_cell.length_c   1.000
_cell.angle_alpha   90.00
_cell.angle_beta   90.00
_cell.angle_gamma   90.00
#
_symmetry.space_group_name_H-M   'P 1'
#
loop_
_entity.id
_entity.type
_entity.pdbx_description
1 polymer ?
#
loop_
_entity_poly.entity_id
_entity_poly.type
_entity_poly.pdbx_seq_one_letter_code
_entity_poly.pdbx_strand_id
1 'polypeptide(L)'
;IEWYFKHKLPLRISITKDGKMNELAKEFQGLPIEIARKKIIERLKNEGLIKNQKKIIHSVNVHERCGHKIEILSTPQWFIKYLDLKQEFLKQASKLHWYPKHMKSRLDNWIKGLKWDWCISRQRYFGIPIPVWYCQDCKKIILPDEKDLPVDPLHQKPKKKCVCGSNKFIAETDVL
;
A
#
# COMPACT_ATOMS: atom_id res chain seq x y z
N ILE A 1 11.19 -0.56 -7.18
CA ILE A 1 9.93 -0.08 -7.80
C ILE A 1 10.21 0.56 -9.16
N GLU A 2 11.15 1.50 -9.28
CA GLU A 2 11.53 2.15 -10.55
C GLU A 2 11.88 1.14 -11.64
N TRP A 3 12.69 0.14 -11.31
CA TRP A 3 13.07 -0.92 -12.25
C TRP A 3 11.89 -1.80 -12.67
N TYR A 4 10.98 -2.08 -11.73
CA TYR A 4 9.74 -2.79 -12.03
C TYR A 4 8.94 -2.08 -13.12
N PHE A 5 8.67 -0.77 -12.96
CA PHE A 5 7.93 0.00 -13.96
C PHE A 5 8.71 0.19 -15.26
N LYS A 6 10.01 0.52 -15.17
CA LYS A 6 10.85 0.79 -16.35
C LYS A 6 11.04 -0.43 -17.23
N HIS A 7 11.22 -1.61 -16.63
CA HIS A 7 11.55 -2.85 -17.33
C HIS A 7 10.41 -3.87 -17.35
N LYS A 8 9.21 -3.51 -16.84
CA LYS A 8 8.05 -4.40 -16.74
C LYS A 8 8.39 -5.75 -16.11
N LEU A 9 9.20 -5.73 -15.05
CA LEU A 9 9.63 -6.94 -14.37
C LEU A 9 8.45 -7.63 -13.67
N PRO A 10 8.42 -8.97 -13.55
CA PRO A 10 7.39 -9.66 -12.79
C PRO A 10 7.55 -9.36 -11.29
N LEU A 11 6.44 -8.99 -10.64
CA LEU A 11 6.40 -8.82 -9.19
C LEU A 11 6.17 -10.18 -8.52
N ARG A 12 7.07 -10.57 -7.61
CA ARG A 12 6.93 -11.76 -6.78
C ARG A 12 6.92 -11.36 -5.31
N ILE A 13 5.80 -11.65 -4.64
CA ILE A 13 5.65 -11.39 -3.21
C ILE A 13 6.04 -12.65 -2.47
N SER A 14 7.16 -12.64 -1.76
CA SER A 14 7.71 -13.78 -1.03
C SER A 14 7.59 -13.66 0.49
N ILE A 15 7.06 -12.53 0.98
CA ILE A 15 6.94 -12.22 2.41
C ILE A 15 5.47 -12.02 2.74
N THR A 16 5.01 -12.62 3.83
CA THR A 16 3.65 -12.46 4.37
C THR A 16 3.53 -11.20 5.22
N LYS A 17 2.30 -10.78 5.54
CA LYS A 17 2.04 -9.59 6.37
C LYS A 17 2.61 -9.69 7.80
N ASP A 18 2.79 -10.91 8.31
CA ASP A 18 3.39 -11.19 9.62
C ASP A 18 4.93 -11.35 9.58
N GLY A 19 5.57 -10.97 8.46
CA GLY A 19 7.03 -10.94 8.35
C GLY A 19 7.70 -12.29 8.18
N LYS A 20 6.99 -13.29 7.65
CA LYS A 20 7.53 -14.61 7.37
C LYS A 20 7.62 -14.87 5.87
N MET A 21 8.43 -15.82 5.50
CA MET A 21 8.52 -16.29 4.13
C MET A 21 7.27 -17.10 3.75
N ASN A 22 6.72 -16.85 2.56
CA ASN A 22 5.55 -17.61 2.07
C ASN A 22 5.96 -18.88 1.27
N GLU A 23 4.99 -19.51 0.60
CA GLU A 23 5.18 -20.74 -0.16
C GLU A 23 6.19 -20.62 -1.31
N LEU A 24 6.40 -19.42 -1.87
CA LEU A 24 7.41 -19.19 -2.92
C LEU A 24 8.83 -19.41 -2.43
N ALA A 25 9.05 -19.33 -1.14
CA ALA A 25 10.36 -19.55 -0.52
C ALA A 25 10.68 -21.04 -0.27
N LYS A 26 9.78 -21.97 -0.64
CA LYS A 26 9.96 -23.43 -0.54
C LYS A 26 10.40 -23.86 0.88
N GLU A 27 11.59 -24.45 1.00
CA GLU A 27 12.14 -24.93 2.28
C GLU A 27 12.34 -23.84 3.34
N PHE A 28 12.29 -22.56 2.96
CA PHE A 28 12.35 -21.43 3.90
C PHE A 28 10.97 -20.92 4.30
N GLN A 29 9.89 -21.57 3.82
CA GLN A 29 8.52 -21.16 4.16
C GLN A 29 8.30 -21.13 5.67
N GLY A 30 7.57 -20.14 6.15
CA GLY A 30 7.24 -19.95 7.58
C GLY A 30 8.39 -19.37 8.42
N LEU A 31 9.60 -19.27 7.90
CA LEU A 31 10.71 -18.67 8.64
C LEU A 31 10.59 -17.14 8.70
N PRO A 32 10.87 -16.54 9.86
CA PRO A 32 11.08 -15.08 9.93
C PRO A 32 12.19 -14.64 8.97
N ILE A 33 12.03 -13.45 8.39
CA ILE A 33 12.91 -12.93 7.34
C ILE A 33 14.39 -12.93 7.73
N GLU A 34 14.71 -12.55 8.96
CA GLU A 34 16.12 -12.53 9.42
C GLU A 34 16.74 -13.92 9.53
N ILE A 35 15.95 -14.91 9.93
CA ILE A 35 16.40 -16.31 9.96
C ILE A 35 16.55 -16.86 8.54
N ALA A 36 15.59 -16.57 7.67
CA ALA A 36 15.65 -16.97 6.27
C ALA A 36 16.89 -16.41 5.56
N ARG A 37 17.23 -15.13 5.78
CA ARG A 37 18.46 -14.53 5.23
C ARG A 37 19.72 -15.28 5.61
N LYS A 38 19.86 -15.67 6.87
CA LYS A 38 21.02 -16.46 7.34
C LYS A 38 21.08 -17.81 6.68
N LYS A 39 19.97 -18.54 6.67
CA LYS A 39 19.89 -19.90 6.07
C LYS A 39 20.11 -19.90 4.56
N ILE A 40 19.60 -18.89 3.84
CA ILE A 40 19.83 -18.75 2.39
C ILE A 40 21.31 -18.53 2.11
N ILE A 41 21.99 -17.67 2.86
CA ILE A 41 23.43 -17.44 2.71
C ILE A 41 24.23 -18.71 3.01
N GLU A 42 23.89 -19.44 4.05
CA GLU A 42 24.52 -20.70 4.42
C GLU A 42 24.36 -21.74 3.32
N ARG A 43 23.15 -21.91 2.81
CA ARG A 43 22.87 -22.81 1.67
C ARG A 43 23.69 -22.44 0.45
N LEU A 44 23.68 -21.18 0.03
CA LEU A 44 24.44 -20.72 -1.13
C LEU A 44 25.95 -20.92 -0.96
N LYS A 45 26.49 -20.83 0.26
CA LYS A 45 27.88 -21.17 0.57
C LYS A 45 28.16 -22.66 0.36
N ASN A 46 27.29 -23.51 0.93
CA ASN A 46 27.42 -24.95 0.81
C ASN A 46 27.34 -25.45 -0.63
N GLU A 47 26.56 -24.78 -1.47
CA GLU A 47 26.43 -25.06 -2.91
C GLU A 47 27.55 -24.41 -3.76
N GLY A 48 28.50 -23.70 -3.14
CA GLY A 48 29.61 -23.03 -3.84
C GLY A 48 29.19 -21.85 -4.73
N LEU A 49 27.97 -21.33 -4.53
CA LEU A 49 27.40 -20.26 -5.36
C LEU A 49 27.78 -18.84 -4.89
N ILE A 50 28.46 -18.70 -3.75
CA ILE A 50 28.94 -17.41 -3.25
C ILE A 50 30.39 -17.21 -3.62
N LYS A 51 30.64 -16.34 -4.58
CA LYS A 51 32.00 -15.96 -5.01
C LYS A 51 32.69 -15.05 -3.99
N ASN A 52 31.96 -14.12 -3.38
CA ASN A 52 32.52 -13.16 -2.42
C ASN A 52 31.40 -12.65 -1.49
N GLN A 53 31.74 -12.35 -0.25
CA GLN A 53 30.84 -11.74 0.73
C GLN A 53 31.59 -10.64 1.48
N LYS A 54 31.12 -9.39 1.38
CA LYS A 54 31.71 -8.22 2.05
C LYS A 54 30.69 -7.57 2.97
N LYS A 55 31.09 -7.20 4.18
CA LYS A 55 30.28 -6.36 5.07
C LYS A 55 30.26 -4.94 4.54
N ILE A 56 29.08 -4.33 4.50
CA ILE A 56 28.87 -2.93 4.16
C ILE A 56 28.09 -2.25 5.28
N ILE A 57 28.29 -0.95 5.44
CA ILE A 57 27.50 -0.10 6.33
C ILE A 57 26.59 0.74 5.44
N HIS A 58 25.28 0.67 5.68
CA HIS A 58 24.31 1.49 4.99
C HIS A 58 23.12 1.79 5.90
N SER A 59 22.36 2.85 5.59
CA SER A 59 21.12 3.18 6.29
C SER A 59 20.03 2.21 5.94
N VAL A 60 19.26 1.76 6.94
CA VAL A 60 18.04 0.94 6.77
C VAL A 60 16.88 1.66 7.44
N ASN A 61 15.72 1.59 6.79
CA ASN A 61 14.49 2.12 7.37
C ASN A 61 14.06 1.25 8.56
N VAL A 62 13.69 1.91 9.64
CA VAL A 62 13.20 1.25 10.85
C VAL A 62 11.90 1.87 11.31
N HIS A 63 11.12 1.12 12.07
CA HIS A 63 9.89 1.62 12.68
C HIS A 63 10.26 2.64 13.77
N GLU A 64 9.63 3.80 13.71
CA GLU A 64 9.93 4.98 14.56
C GLU A 64 9.93 4.67 16.06
N ARG A 65 8.97 3.87 16.54
CA ARG A 65 8.79 3.62 17.98
C ARG A 65 9.63 2.47 18.52
N CYS A 66 9.84 1.43 17.75
CA CYS A 66 10.49 0.20 18.25
C CYS A 66 11.83 -0.12 17.60
N GLY A 67 12.29 0.68 16.62
CA GLY A 67 13.56 0.48 15.95
C GLY A 67 13.67 -0.80 15.10
N HIS A 68 12.58 -1.58 14.93
CA HIS A 68 12.60 -2.76 14.08
C HIS A 68 12.73 -2.37 12.60
N LYS A 69 13.53 -3.11 11.87
CA LYS A 69 13.67 -2.96 10.43
C LYS A 69 12.33 -3.21 9.76
N ILE A 70 11.97 -2.35 8.80
CA ILE A 70 10.75 -2.50 8.02
C ILE A 70 11.05 -3.13 6.67
N GLU A 71 10.11 -3.95 6.21
CA GLU A 71 10.14 -4.56 4.89
C GLU A 71 9.04 -3.92 4.01
N ILE A 72 9.29 -3.87 2.70
CA ILE A 72 8.33 -3.31 1.75
C ILE A 72 7.44 -4.44 1.25
N LEU A 73 6.15 -4.31 1.50
CA LEU A 73 5.13 -5.24 1.03
C LEU A 73 4.24 -4.57 -0.02
N SER A 74 3.81 -5.34 -1.01
CA SER A 74 2.77 -4.90 -1.94
C SER A 74 1.41 -5.25 -1.35
N THR A 75 0.59 -4.24 -1.07
CA THR A 75 -0.77 -4.41 -0.55
C THR A 75 -1.74 -3.53 -1.35
N PRO A 76 -2.97 -3.99 -1.59
CA PRO A 76 -4.02 -3.11 -2.11
C PRO A 76 -4.23 -1.94 -1.15
N GLN A 77 -4.45 -0.76 -1.70
CA GLN A 77 -4.70 0.47 -0.94
C GLN A 77 -5.72 1.33 -1.69
N TRP A 78 -6.45 2.17 -0.95
CA TRP A 78 -7.34 3.16 -1.52
C TRP A 78 -6.59 4.45 -1.80
N PHE A 79 -6.79 5.00 -3.00
CA PHE A 79 -6.15 6.23 -3.45
C PHE A 79 -7.18 7.22 -3.96
N ILE A 80 -6.99 8.50 -3.64
CA ILE A 80 -7.65 9.59 -4.34
C ILE A 80 -6.78 9.95 -5.55
N LYS A 81 -7.33 9.77 -6.74
CA LYS A 81 -6.66 10.08 -7.99
C LYS A 81 -6.70 11.59 -8.23
N TYR A 82 -5.56 12.25 -8.09
CA TYR A 82 -5.48 13.70 -8.27
C TYR A 82 -4.26 14.17 -9.07
N LEU A 83 -3.35 13.29 -9.45
CA LEU A 83 -2.17 13.69 -10.23
C LEU A 83 -2.53 14.36 -11.55
N ASP A 84 -3.59 13.93 -12.20
CA ASP A 84 -4.08 14.48 -13.46
C ASP A 84 -4.63 15.92 -13.28
N LEU A 85 -4.96 16.30 -12.03
CA LEU A 85 -5.54 17.60 -11.67
C LEU A 85 -4.51 18.67 -11.29
N LYS A 86 -3.19 18.40 -11.42
CA LYS A 86 -2.14 19.35 -11.02
C LYS A 86 -2.30 20.73 -11.64
N GLN A 87 -2.63 20.81 -12.91
CA GLN A 87 -2.82 22.07 -13.62
C GLN A 87 -4.02 22.85 -13.08
N GLU A 88 -5.11 22.12 -12.76
CA GLU A 88 -6.30 22.71 -12.14
C GLU A 88 -5.98 23.26 -10.75
N PHE A 89 -5.21 22.52 -9.94
CA PHE A 89 -4.79 22.98 -8.62
C PHE A 89 -3.94 24.25 -8.71
N LEU A 90 -2.96 24.30 -9.61
CA LEU A 90 -2.15 25.51 -9.83
C LEU A 90 -3.00 26.70 -10.28
N LYS A 91 -3.96 26.47 -11.17
CA LYS A 91 -4.91 27.49 -11.63
C LYS A 91 -5.77 28.01 -10.49
N GLN A 92 -6.30 27.12 -9.64
CA GLN A 92 -7.09 27.54 -8.48
C GLN A 92 -6.22 28.26 -7.44
N ALA A 93 -5.02 27.77 -7.15
CA ALA A 93 -4.07 28.43 -6.26
C ALA A 93 -3.73 29.87 -6.68
N SER A 94 -3.70 30.14 -7.99
CA SER A 94 -3.42 31.50 -8.50
C SER A 94 -4.57 32.49 -8.28
N LYS A 95 -5.79 32.02 -8.01
CA LYS A 95 -6.96 32.86 -7.74
C LYS A 95 -7.11 33.25 -6.26
N LEU A 96 -6.36 32.60 -5.38
CA LEU A 96 -6.43 32.84 -3.93
C LEU A 96 -5.59 34.06 -3.54
N HIS A 97 -6.04 34.77 -2.52
CA HIS A 97 -5.24 35.81 -1.87
C HIS A 97 -4.32 35.18 -0.84
N TRP A 98 -3.03 35.32 -1.01
CA TRP A 98 -1.99 34.69 -0.20
C TRP A 98 -1.39 35.64 0.84
N TYR A 99 -1.43 35.25 2.11
CA TYR A 99 -0.80 35.94 3.23
C TYR A 99 0.08 34.99 4.02
N PRO A 100 1.39 35.23 4.11
CA PRO A 100 2.18 36.16 3.27
C PRO A 100 2.29 35.64 1.81
N LYS A 101 2.54 36.53 0.87
CA LYS A 101 2.54 36.24 -0.60
C LYS A 101 3.42 35.05 -1.00
N HIS A 102 4.56 34.83 -0.31
CA HIS A 102 5.49 33.74 -0.62
C HIS A 102 4.92 32.33 -0.37
N MET A 103 3.85 32.20 0.42
CA MET A 103 3.22 30.88 0.66
C MET A 103 2.64 30.25 -0.60
N LYS A 104 2.27 31.07 -1.59
CA LYS A 104 1.88 30.55 -2.91
C LYS A 104 2.97 29.69 -3.54
N SER A 105 4.21 30.13 -3.50
CA SER A 105 5.34 29.40 -4.08
C SER A 105 5.55 28.03 -3.39
N ARG A 106 5.29 27.96 -2.08
CA ARG A 106 5.34 26.67 -1.35
C ARG A 106 4.28 25.69 -1.86
N LEU A 107 3.03 26.16 -2.01
CA LEU A 107 1.97 25.30 -2.55
C LEU A 107 2.26 24.88 -3.99
N ASP A 108 2.67 25.81 -4.84
CA ASP A 108 3.00 25.55 -6.24
C ASP A 108 4.11 24.47 -6.34
N ASN A 109 5.16 24.59 -5.53
CA ASN A 109 6.26 23.61 -5.49
C ASN A 109 5.80 22.26 -4.98
N TRP A 110 4.94 22.23 -3.97
CA TRP A 110 4.37 20.99 -3.45
C TRP A 110 3.53 20.29 -4.53
N ILE A 111 2.60 21.01 -5.20
CA ILE A 111 1.78 20.46 -6.29
C ILE A 111 2.66 19.91 -7.42
N LYS A 112 3.66 20.68 -7.88
CA LYS A 112 4.60 20.24 -8.93
C LYS A 112 5.38 18.99 -8.51
N GLY A 113 5.76 18.92 -7.23
CA GLY A 113 6.52 17.82 -6.64
C GLY A 113 5.75 16.53 -6.40
N LEU A 114 4.41 16.51 -6.49
CA LEU A 114 3.61 15.30 -6.32
C LEU A 114 4.00 14.25 -7.36
N LYS A 115 4.26 13.01 -6.92
CA LYS A 115 4.71 11.91 -7.78
C LYS A 115 3.73 10.74 -7.84
N TRP A 116 2.79 10.63 -6.91
CA TRP A 116 1.78 9.58 -6.79
C TRP A 116 0.48 10.13 -6.22
N ASP A 117 -0.59 9.39 -6.44
CA ASP A 117 -1.91 9.70 -5.91
C ASP A 117 -1.94 9.57 -4.38
N TRP A 118 -2.89 10.18 -3.73
CA TRP A 118 -2.97 10.20 -2.27
C TRP A 118 -3.53 8.89 -1.73
N CYS A 119 -2.68 8.10 -1.06
CA CYS A 119 -3.11 6.92 -0.33
C CYS A 119 -3.89 7.34 0.92
N ILE A 120 -5.17 6.99 0.98
CA ILE A 120 -6.07 7.36 2.06
C ILE A 120 -6.38 6.20 3.02
N SER A 121 -6.10 4.96 2.64
CA SER A 121 -6.38 3.80 3.50
C SER A 121 -5.28 3.54 4.53
N ARG A 122 -5.69 3.11 5.72
CA ARG A 122 -4.81 2.74 6.84
C ARG A 122 -5.30 1.43 7.45
N GLN A 123 -4.35 0.56 7.82
CA GLN A 123 -4.59 -0.67 8.55
C GLN A 123 -4.52 -0.38 10.06
N ARG A 124 -5.54 0.30 10.57
CA ARG A 124 -5.65 0.72 11.98
C ARG A 124 -6.97 0.24 12.57
N TYR A 125 -7.00 0.08 13.89
CA TYR A 125 -8.24 -0.23 14.58
C TYR A 125 -9.19 0.97 14.62
N PHE A 126 -8.66 2.17 14.84
CA PHE A 126 -9.43 3.42 14.86
C PHE A 126 -9.27 4.21 13.57
N GLY A 127 -10.37 4.70 13.05
CA GLY A 127 -10.45 5.56 11.88
C GLY A 127 -11.88 5.65 11.36
N ILE A 128 -12.07 6.38 10.28
CA ILE A 128 -13.37 6.45 9.59
C ILE A 128 -13.45 5.24 8.65
N PRO A 129 -14.45 4.35 8.80
CA PRO A 129 -14.59 3.18 7.93
C PRO A 129 -14.79 3.60 6.47
N ILE A 130 -14.10 2.91 5.57
CA ILE A 130 -14.31 3.08 4.12
C ILE A 130 -15.55 2.26 3.74
N PRO A 131 -16.65 2.89 3.28
CA PRO A 131 -17.94 2.24 3.09
C PRO A 131 -17.98 1.34 1.84
N VAL A 132 -17.21 0.25 1.85
CA VAL A 132 -17.00 -0.63 0.70
C VAL A 132 -17.12 -2.09 1.09
N TRP A 133 -17.65 -2.89 0.18
CA TRP A 133 -17.65 -4.35 0.26
C TRP A 133 -17.09 -4.96 -1.03
N TYR A 134 -16.59 -6.18 -0.91
CA TYR A 134 -16.12 -6.98 -2.03
C TYR A 134 -17.01 -8.21 -2.18
N CYS A 135 -17.50 -8.49 -3.38
CA CYS A 135 -18.21 -9.73 -3.65
C CYS A 135 -17.25 -10.92 -3.51
N GLN A 136 -17.64 -11.95 -2.75
CA GLN A 136 -16.80 -13.14 -2.57
C GLN A 136 -16.64 -13.94 -3.86
N ASP A 137 -17.69 -13.96 -4.73
CA ASP A 137 -17.71 -14.81 -5.91
C ASP A 137 -16.99 -14.14 -7.10
N CYS A 138 -17.28 -12.88 -7.41
CA CYS A 138 -16.73 -12.20 -8.58
C CYS A 138 -15.70 -11.11 -8.25
N LYS A 139 -15.39 -10.88 -6.98
CA LYS A 139 -14.41 -9.90 -6.47
C LYS A 139 -14.71 -8.44 -6.83
N LYS A 140 -15.89 -8.15 -7.40
CA LYS A 140 -16.29 -6.77 -7.70
C LYS A 140 -16.50 -5.96 -6.43
N ILE A 141 -16.17 -4.68 -6.51
CA ILE A 141 -16.40 -3.68 -5.47
C ILE A 141 -17.87 -3.29 -5.48
N ILE A 142 -18.45 -3.15 -4.29
CA ILE A 142 -19.83 -2.74 -4.06
C ILE A 142 -19.81 -1.50 -3.17
N LEU A 143 -20.44 -0.45 -3.66
CA LEU A 143 -20.58 0.82 -2.97
C LEU A 143 -22.01 0.99 -2.47
N PRO A 144 -22.24 1.65 -1.33
CA PRO A 144 -23.56 2.09 -0.90
C PRO A 144 -24.11 3.18 -1.84
N ASP A 145 -25.41 3.42 -1.79
CA ASP A 145 -25.97 4.63 -2.36
C ASP A 145 -25.65 5.84 -1.46
N GLU A 146 -25.47 7.03 -2.04
CA GLU A 146 -25.14 8.24 -1.29
C GLU A 146 -26.13 8.54 -0.15
N LYS A 147 -27.43 8.28 -0.40
CA LYS A 147 -28.51 8.42 0.59
C LYS A 147 -28.41 7.48 1.80
N ASP A 148 -27.64 6.42 1.68
CA ASP A 148 -27.44 5.43 2.74
C ASP A 148 -26.23 5.74 3.63
N LEU A 149 -25.42 6.74 3.26
CA LEU A 149 -24.28 7.18 4.06
C LEU A 149 -24.74 7.97 5.31
N PRO A 150 -23.99 7.86 6.42
CA PRO A 150 -22.74 7.08 6.62
C PRO A 150 -23.00 5.59 6.83
N VAL A 151 -22.03 4.77 6.39
CA VAL A 151 -22.09 3.30 6.49
C VAL A 151 -20.78 2.76 7.06
N ASP A 152 -20.91 1.88 8.06
CA ASP A 152 -19.80 1.04 8.53
C ASP A 152 -19.95 -0.37 7.92
N PRO A 153 -19.06 -0.77 6.99
CA PRO A 153 -19.19 -2.04 6.29
C PRO A 153 -18.95 -3.26 7.19
N LEU A 154 -18.29 -3.10 8.34
CA LEU A 154 -18.08 -4.18 9.30
C LEU A 154 -19.38 -4.54 10.06
N HIS A 155 -20.25 -3.57 10.28
CA HIS A 155 -21.49 -3.74 11.03
C HIS A 155 -22.76 -3.77 10.17
N GLN A 156 -22.64 -3.36 8.91
CA GLN A 156 -23.76 -3.26 7.98
C GLN A 156 -23.49 -4.05 6.69
N LYS A 157 -24.53 -4.57 6.08
CA LYS A 157 -24.45 -5.26 4.80
C LYS A 157 -24.91 -4.34 3.67
N PRO A 158 -24.41 -4.53 2.44
CA PRO A 158 -24.91 -3.78 1.30
C PRO A 158 -26.39 -4.09 1.06
N LYS A 159 -27.18 -3.07 0.76
CA LYS A 159 -28.61 -3.20 0.45
C LYS A 159 -28.86 -3.81 -0.94
N LYS A 160 -27.84 -3.76 -1.80
CA LYS A 160 -27.91 -4.28 -3.18
C LYS A 160 -27.20 -5.61 -3.30
N LYS A 161 -27.73 -6.47 -4.15
CA LYS A 161 -27.02 -7.69 -4.60
C LYS A 161 -25.89 -7.31 -5.54
N CYS A 162 -24.86 -8.14 -5.59
CA CYS A 162 -23.85 -8.02 -6.61
C CYS A 162 -24.44 -8.21 -8.01
N VAL A 163 -23.83 -7.61 -9.01
CA VAL A 163 -24.22 -7.81 -10.43
C VAL A 163 -24.13 -9.27 -10.90
N CYS A 164 -23.37 -10.11 -10.20
CA CYS A 164 -23.34 -11.56 -10.44
C CYS A 164 -24.47 -12.32 -9.72
N GLY A 165 -25.39 -11.64 -9.01
CA GLY A 165 -26.46 -12.23 -8.24
C GLY A 165 -26.09 -12.67 -6.81
N SER A 166 -24.83 -12.65 -6.44
CA SER A 166 -24.34 -13.06 -5.12
C SER A 166 -24.75 -12.11 -4.01
N ASN A 167 -25.01 -12.67 -2.82
CA ASN A 167 -25.23 -11.95 -1.55
C ASN A 167 -24.08 -12.15 -0.55
N LYS A 168 -22.95 -12.74 -0.99
CA LYS A 168 -21.79 -12.99 -0.13
C LYS A 168 -20.79 -11.88 -0.30
N PHE A 169 -20.54 -11.14 0.77
CA PHE A 169 -19.68 -9.96 0.77
C PHE A 169 -18.62 -10.03 1.85
N ILE A 170 -17.47 -9.47 1.56
CA ILE A 170 -16.39 -9.19 2.52
C ILE A 170 -16.36 -7.67 2.70
N ALA A 171 -16.42 -7.21 3.92
CA ALA A 171 -16.30 -5.79 4.26
C ALA A 171 -14.87 -5.30 4.05
N GLU A 172 -14.71 -4.03 3.65
CA GLU A 172 -13.44 -3.34 3.76
C GLU A 172 -13.09 -3.16 5.25
N THR A 173 -11.83 -3.43 5.59
CA THR A 173 -11.31 -3.31 6.96
C THR A 173 -10.42 -2.10 7.14
N ASP A 174 -9.94 -1.52 6.04
CA ASP A 174 -9.14 -0.33 6.08
C ASP A 174 -9.99 0.89 6.46
N VAL A 175 -9.35 1.85 7.11
CA VAL A 175 -9.96 3.11 7.55
C VAL A 175 -9.17 4.31 7.04
N LEU A 176 -9.79 5.49 7.08
CA LEU A 176 -9.13 6.77 6.82
C LEU A 176 -8.31 7.23 8.02
#